data_0c5a4a74e70d2ba59d4f8197e55b14d0
#
_entry.id   0c5a4a74e70d2ba59d4f8197e55b14d0
#
_cell.length_a   1.000
_cell.length_b   1.000
_cell.length_c   1.000
_cell.angle_alpha   90.00
_cell.angle_beta   90.00
_cell.angle_gamma   90.00
#
_symmetry.space_group_name_H-M   'P 1'
#
loop_
_entity.id
_entity.type
_entity.pdbx_description
1 polymer ?
#
loop_
_entity_poly.entity_id
_entity_poly.type
_entity_poly.pdbx_seq_one_letter_code
_entity_poly.pdbx_strand_id
1 'polypeptide(L)'
;MTESVHRHERLLSTVAEVRTVLCFRVPEAALRERLPPGWRAVPYADEAHAGGNLRLPLTDQQMAFDADGKARPTARFAPLVVPAMRDGMDSPAPLVIAVFTAHVGEGTNDPYGNTIWAKGEVRRCSTTGPDAIMSIEEAWSFECRDGTRLSLALRYVCGAPAYGRRDFKIYSGARPEFYRIYRIEHGEDIVMSRPLGIDRTQSLAFKAIGPQLSRLFDDSTQLISIAALPWTRREVWLDQGTGGSAGA
;
A
#
# COMPACT_ATOMS: atom_id res chain seq x y z
N MET A 1 -35.31 4.15 0.93
CA MET A 1 -35.00 5.17 -0.09
C MET A 1 -33.86 6.03 0.45
N THR A 2 -32.63 5.63 0.15
CA THR A 2 -31.38 6.32 0.48
C THR A 2 -30.59 6.54 -0.81
N GLU A 3 -31.24 7.29 -1.74
CA GLU A 3 -30.58 7.84 -2.91
C GLU A 3 -30.17 9.28 -2.57
N SER A 4 -28.90 9.57 -2.38
CA SER A 4 -28.42 10.94 -2.56
C SER A 4 -26.96 11.24 -2.18
N VAL A 5 -26.16 10.28 -1.72
CA VAL A 5 -24.80 10.61 -1.26
C VAL A 5 -23.71 10.49 -2.35
N HIS A 6 -24.01 9.87 -3.51
CA HIS A 6 -22.99 9.54 -4.52
C HIS A 6 -22.99 10.43 -5.78
N ARG A 7 -23.69 11.58 -5.79
CA ARG A 7 -23.84 12.41 -7.01
C ARG A 7 -22.56 13.08 -7.52
N HIS A 8 -21.44 13.00 -6.78
CA HIS A 8 -20.19 13.68 -7.13
C HIS A 8 -18.98 12.74 -7.30
N GLU A 9 -19.19 11.44 -7.22
CA GLU A 9 -18.10 10.48 -7.36
C GLU A 9 -18.07 9.89 -8.77
N ARG A 10 -16.89 9.85 -9.38
CA ARG A 10 -16.66 9.22 -10.69
C ARG A 10 -15.72 8.03 -10.55
N LEU A 11 -16.14 6.85 -11.00
CA LEU A 11 -15.26 5.69 -11.12
C LEU A 11 -14.13 5.99 -12.13
N LEU A 12 -12.90 5.71 -11.75
CA LEU A 12 -11.73 5.84 -12.60
C LEU A 12 -11.25 4.49 -13.12
N SER A 13 -11.23 3.49 -12.25
CA SER A 13 -10.76 2.15 -12.60
C SER A 13 -11.21 1.10 -11.60
N THR A 14 -11.26 -0.16 -12.08
CA THR A 14 -11.39 -1.37 -11.27
C THR A 14 -10.15 -2.22 -11.48
N VAL A 15 -9.59 -2.75 -10.38
CA VAL A 15 -8.33 -3.48 -10.40
C VAL A 15 -8.47 -4.77 -9.57
N ALA A 16 -7.93 -5.87 -10.10
CA ALA A 16 -7.65 -7.07 -9.33
C ALA A 16 -6.15 -7.17 -9.08
N GLU A 17 -5.76 -7.41 -7.83
CA GLU A 17 -4.36 -7.36 -7.42
C GLU A 17 -4.07 -8.29 -6.25
N VAL A 18 -2.81 -8.68 -6.13
CA VAL A 18 -2.26 -9.42 -4.99
C VAL A 18 -1.32 -8.48 -4.23
N ARG A 19 -1.36 -8.53 -2.90
CA ARG A 19 -0.53 -7.66 -2.07
C ARG A 19 0.16 -8.43 -0.95
N THR A 20 1.34 -7.93 -0.60
CA THR A 20 1.99 -8.22 0.68
C THR A 20 2.22 -6.89 1.38
N VAL A 21 1.62 -6.72 2.54
CA VAL A 21 1.63 -5.47 3.29
C VAL A 21 2.53 -5.61 4.49
N LEU A 22 3.63 -4.85 4.52
CA LEU A 22 4.49 -4.74 5.69
C LEU A 22 4.10 -3.49 6.48
N CYS A 23 3.99 -3.63 7.80
CA CYS A 23 3.75 -2.52 8.71
C CYS A 23 4.99 -2.33 9.59
N PHE A 24 5.51 -1.12 9.59
CA PHE A 24 6.71 -0.74 10.33
C PHE A 24 6.43 0.31 11.40
N ARG A 25 7.24 0.30 12.44
CA ARG A 25 7.50 1.46 13.28
C ARG A 25 8.82 2.06 12.82
N VAL A 26 8.78 3.24 12.23
CA VAL A 26 9.95 3.99 11.76
C VAL A 26 10.14 5.23 12.62
N PRO A 27 11.34 5.90 12.59
CA PRO A 27 11.58 7.10 13.35
C PRO A 27 10.58 8.21 13.06
N GLU A 28 9.96 8.77 14.09
CA GLU A 28 8.95 9.85 13.95
C GLU A 28 9.54 11.12 13.32
N ALA A 29 10.81 11.43 13.62
CA ALA A 29 11.48 12.57 13.03
C ALA A 29 11.61 12.44 11.51
N ALA A 30 11.96 11.24 11.01
CA ALA A 30 12.06 10.96 9.59
C ALA A 30 10.69 11.03 8.87
N LEU A 31 9.60 10.59 9.54
CA LEU A 31 8.24 10.77 9.02
C LEU A 31 7.86 12.24 8.97
N ARG A 32 8.13 13.00 10.03
CA ARG A 32 7.78 14.43 10.10
C ARG A 32 8.39 15.24 8.97
N GLU A 33 9.61 14.93 8.56
CA GLU A 33 10.27 15.58 7.41
C GLU A 33 9.57 15.32 6.07
N ARG A 34 8.74 14.27 6.00
CA ARG A 34 8.05 13.84 4.77
C ARG A 34 6.57 14.20 4.74
N LEU A 35 6.04 14.66 5.85
CA LEU A 35 4.63 15.06 5.93
C LEU A 35 4.46 16.50 5.45
N PRO A 36 3.37 16.80 4.74
CA PRO A 36 3.06 18.19 4.39
C PRO A 36 2.72 19.01 5.65
N PRO A 37 2.87 20.34 5.59
CA PRO A 37 2.51 21.24 6.69
C PRO A 37 1.10 20.98 7.22
N GLY A 38 0.93 21.01 8.54
CA GLY A 38 -0.34 20.78 9.21
C GLY A 38 -0.73 19.30 9.37
N TRP A 39 0.02 18.38 8.78
CA TRP A 39 -0.21 16.95 8.97
C TRP A 39 0.73 16.36 10.04
N ARG A 40 0.24 15.40 10.80
CA ARG A 40 1.01 14.64 11.78
C ARG A 40 0.75 13.16 11.63
N ALA A 41 1.79 12.33 11.71
CA ALA A 41 1.66 10.89 11.77
C ALA A 41 1.00 10.47 13.10
N VAL A 42 0.22 9.39 13.04
CA VAL A 42 -0.32 8.71 14.22
C VAL A 42 -0.04 7.22 14.10
N PRO A 43 0.11 6.48 15.20
CA PRO A 43 0.28 5.03 15.10
C PRO A 43 -1.03 4.35 14.66
N TYR A 44 -0.92 3.19 14.02
CA TYR A 44 -2.05 2.29 13.78
C TYR A 44 -2.62 1.82 15.12
N ALA A 45 -3.95 1.85 15.24
CA ALA A 45 -4.66 1.45 16.44
C ALA A 45 -5.31 0.05 16.31
N ASP A 46 -5.39 -0.51 15.10
CA ASP A 46 -5.93 -1.85 14.89
C ASP A 46 -5.00 -2.92 15.49
N GLU A 47 -5.61 -3.99 16.07
CA GLU A 47 -4.91 -4.96 16.90
C GLU A 47 -3.68 -5.58 16.21
N ALA A 48 -3.80 -5.95 14.94
CA ALA A 48 -2.73 -6.65 14.21
C ALA A 48 -1.53 -5.76 13.89
N HIS A 49 -1.72 -4.43 13.83
CA HIS A 49 -0.71 -3.47 13.39
C HIS A 49 -0.38 -2.42 14.46
N ALA A 50 -0.88 -2.63 15.70
CA ALA A 50 -0.75 -1.66 16.79
C ALA A 50 0.70 -1.22 17.01
N GLY A 51 0.91 0.10 17.08
CA GLY A 51 2.22 0.72 17.25
C GLY A 51 3.04 0.91 15.97
N GLY A 52 2.61 0.40 14.83
CA GLY A 52 3.18 0.75 13.54
C GLY A 52 2.78 2.17 13.11
N ASN A 53 3.60 2.83 12.31
CA ASN A 53 3.35 4.19 11.81
C ASN A 53 3.60 4.35 10.31
N LEU A 54 4.00 3.28 9.63
CA LEU A 54 4.22 3.23 8.18
C LEU A 54 3.78 1.88 7.64
N ARG A 55 2.94 1.87 6.61
CA ARG A 55 2.65 0.68 5.79
C ARG A 55 3.35 0.77 4.44
N LEU A 56 3.82 -0.37 3.99
CA LEU A 56 4.42 -0.61 2.68
C LEU A 56 3.66 -1.74 2.00
N PRO A 57 2.58 -1.46 1.28
CA PRO A 57 1.90 -2.45 0.44
C PRO A 57 2.72 -2.73 -0.83
N LEU A 58 3.32 -3.89 -0.94
CA LEU A 58 3.90 -4.40 -2.19
C LEU A 58 2.75 -4.95 -3.03
N THR A 59 2.47 -4.31 -4.15
CA THR A 59 1.26 -4.56 -4.95
C THR A 59 1.60 -5.01 -6.36
N ASP A 60 1.05 -6.14 -6.77
CA ASP A 60 1.12 -6.68 -8.13
C ASP A 60 -0.28 -6.70 -8.74
N GLN A 61 -0.53 -5.79 -9.68
CA GLN A 61 -1.80 -5.75 -10.40
C GLN A 61 -1.87 -6.89 -11.40
N GLN A 62 -2.89 -7.69 -11.30
CA GLN A 62 -3.16 -8.82 -12.19
C GLN A 62 -4.05 -8.40 -13.37
N MET A 63 -5.03 -7.56 -13.10
CA MET A 63 -5.96 -7.00 -14.09
C MET A 63 -6.29 -5.56 -13.72
N ALA A 64 -6.43 -4.71 -14.73
CA ALA A 64 -6.87 -3.33 -14.56
C ALA A 64 -7.82 -2.94 -15.70
N PHE A 65 -8.90 -2.27 -15.36
CA PHE A 65 -9.91 -1.78 -16.29
C PHE A 65 -10.21 -0.31 -15.99
N ASP A 66 -10.49 0.48 -17.02
CA ASP A 66 -11.03 1.82 -16.84
C ASP A 66 -12.53 1.78 -16.48
N ALA A 67 -13.15 2.96 -16.38
CA ALA A 67 -14.57 3.09 -16.03
C ALA A 67 -15.50 2.43 -17.05
N ASP A 68 -15.09 2.33 -18.31
CA ASP A 68 -15.86 1.74 -19.41
C ASP A 68 -15.61 0.23 -19.55
N GLY A 69 -14.80 -0.36 -18.65
CA GLY A 69 -14.47 -1.78 -18.67
C GLY A 69 -13.37 -2.15 -19.69
N LYS A 70 -12.69 -1.16 -20.28
CA LYS A 70 -11.58 -1.40 -21.20
C LYS A 70 -10.33 -1.75 -20.41
N ALA A 71 -9.65 -2.82 -20.84
CA ALA A 71 -8.40 -3.26 -20.22
C ALA A 71 -7.31 -2.17 -20.30
N ARG A 72 -6.57 -2.02 -19.21
CA ARG A 72 -5.45 -1.10 -19.06
C ARG A 72 -4.17 -1.86 -18.69
N PRO A 73 -2.99 -1.28 -18.97
CA PRO A 73 -1.74 -1.84 -18.48
C PRO A 73 -1.76 -2.00 -16.96
N THR A 74 -1.22 -3.11 -16.50
CA THR A 74 -1.02 -3.39 -15.07
C THR A 74 0.29 -2.79 -14.59
N ALA A 75 0.39 -2.58 -13.28
CA ALA A 75 1.58 -2.03 -12.66
C ALA A 75 1.98 -2.84 -11.42
N ARG A 76 3.27 -2.76 -11.07
CA ARG A 76 3.81 -3.14 -9.77
C ARG A 76 4.19 -1.89 -9.04
N PHE A 77 3.79 -1.77 -7.78
CA PHE A 77 4.09 -0.58 -7.02
C PHE A 77 4.16 -0.85 -5.52
N ALA A 78 4.88 0.01 -4.85
CA ALA A 78 5.12 -0.04 -3.41
C ALA A 78 4.95 1.38 -2.82
N PRO A 79 3.74 1.78 -2.39
CA PRO A 79 3.52 3.05 -1.74
C PRO A 79 4.01 3.02 -0.30
N LEU A 80 4.55 4.13 0.16
CA LEU A 80 4.77 4.42 1.56
C LEU A 80 3.54 5.15 2.09
N VAL A 81 2.78 4.49 2.96
CA VAL A 81 1.49 4.98 3.46
C VAL A 81 1.57 5.21 4.96
N VAL A 82 1.32 6.44 5.38
CA VAL A 82 1.35 6.87 6.78
C VAL A 82 -0.10 7.10 7.24
N PRO A 83 -0.53 6.54 8.36
CA PRO A 83 -1.77 6.98 8.99
C PRO A 83 -1.53 8.37 9.57
N ALA A 84 -2.23 9.36 9.07
CA ALA A 84 -1.98 10.75 9.41
C ALA A 84 -3.26 11.54 9.67
N MET A 85 -3.14 12.57 10.45
CA MET A 85 -4.22 13.53 10.75
C MET A 85 -3.76 14.95 10.48
N ARG A 86 -4.70 15.80 10.11
CA ARG A 86 -4.58 17.26 10.14
C ARG A 86 -5.71 17.88 10.97
N ASP A 87 -5.60 19.16 11.31
CA ASP A 87 -6.65 19.86 12.05
C ASP A 87 -7.98 19.80 11.29
N GLY A 88 -9.07 19.59 12.02
CA GLY A 88 -10.42 19.44 11.48
C GLY A 88 -10.77 18.03 10.98
N MET A 89 -9.89 17.02 11.14
CA MET A 89 -10.23 15.63 10.86
C MET A 89 -10.65 14.90 12.14
N ASP A 90 -11.74 14.13 12.06
CA ASP A 90 -12.27 13.33 13.18
C ASP A 90 -11.49 12.02 13.38
N SER A 91 -10.80 11.55 12.35
CA SER A 91 -10.05 10.28 12.37
C SER A 91 -8.85 10.31 11.44
N PRO A 92 -7.83 9.46 11.71
CA PRO A 92 -6.68 9.32 10.81
C PRO A 92 -7.10 8.84 9.43
N ALA A 93 -6.43 9.38 8.40
CA ALA A 93 -6.56 8.91 7.03
C ALA A 93 -5.21 8.43 6.49
N PRO A 94 -5.21 7.48 5.53
CA PRO A 94 -4.01 7.10 4.82
C PRO A 94 -3.46 8.28 4.00
N LEU A 95 -2.19 8.61 4.20
CA LEU A 95 -1.45 9.62 3.45
C LEU A 95 -0.30 8.95 2.71
N VAL A 96 -0.27 9.04 1.39
CA VAL A 96 0.80 8.50 0.56
C VAL A 96 1.94 9.51 0.46
N ILE A 97 3.11 9.17 1.00
CA ILE A 97 4.29 10.04 1.00
C ILE A 97 5.28 9.76 -0.14
N ALA A 98 5.24 8.58 -0.73
CA ALA A 98 5.98 8.20 -1.93
C ALA A 98 5.35 6.95 -2.56
N VAL A 99 5.54 6.74 -3.87
CA VAL A 99 5.12 5.52 -4.58
C VAL A 99 6.25 5.04 -5.47
N PHE A 100 6.90 3.95 -5.11
CA PHE A 100 7.81 3.25 -6.03
C PHE A 100 6.96 2.48 -7.03
N THR A 101 7.16 2.71 -8.32
CA THR A 101 6.35 2.07 -9.36
C THR A 101 7.19 1.55 -10.51
N ALA A 102 6.90 0.31 -10.90
CA ALA A 102 7.30 -0.25 -12.16
C ALA A 102 6.06 -0.34 -13.06
N HIS A 103 5.99 0.52 -14.05
CA HIS A 103 4.89 0.53 -14.99
C HIS A 103 5.24 -0.32 -16.20
N VAL A 104 4.32 -1.18 -16.60
CA VAL A 104 4.43 -1.95 -17.84
C VAL A 104 3.63 -1.18 -18.90
N GLY A 105 4.27 -0.28 -19.63
CA GLY A 105 3.65 0.50 -20.70
C GLY A 105 3.88 2.01 -20.61
N GLU A 106 3.60 2.70 -21.69
CA GLU A 106 3.68 4.15 -21.79
C GLU A 106 2.51 4.81 -21.07
N GLY A 107 2.80 5.79 -20.25
CA GLY A 107 1.82 6.63 -19.57
C GLY A 107 2.23 6.94 -18.15
N THR A 108 2.49 8.19 -17.87
CA THR A 108 2.80 8.68 -16.53
C THR A 108 1.52 8.77 -15.70
N ASN A 109 1.15 7.70 -15.02
CA ASN A 109 0.07 7.79 -14.04
C ASN A 109 0.66 8.11 -12.67
N ASP A 110 0.87 9.38 -12.39
CA ASP A 110 1.27 9.89 -11.08
C ASP A 110 0.11 10.65 -10.40
N PRO A 111 -0.89 9.92 -9.91
CA PRO A 111 -2.08 10.55 -9.37
C PRO A 111 -1.81 11.37 -8.10
N TYR A 112 -0.76 11.02 -7.36
CA TYR A 112 -0.43 11.65 -6.10
C TYR A 112 0.68 12.70 -6.18
N GLY A 113 1.38 12.82 -7.32
CA GLY A 113 2.48 13.76 -7.51
C GLY A 113 3.76 13.40 -6.75
N ASN A 114 3.91 12.13 -6.36
CA ASN A 114 5.05 11.64 -5.58
C ASN A 114 5.55 10.26 -6.04
N THR A 115 5.37 9.98 -7.31
CA THR A 115 5.81 8.73 -7.93
C THR A 115 7.34 8.73 -8.13
N ILE A 116 7.96 7.65 -7.73
CA ILE A 116 9.38 7.35 -7.93
C ILE A 116 9.47 6.17 -8.89
N TRP A 117 10.02 6.41 -10.08
CA TRP A 117 10.16 5.37 -11.10
C TRP A 117 11.25 4.39 -10.74
N ALA A 118 10.91 3.11 -10.77
CA ALA A 118 11.80 2.02 -10.44
C ALA A 118 11.69 0.89 -11.47
N LYS A 119 12.79 0.17 -11.70
CA LYS A 119 12.71 -1.17 -12.26
C LYS A 119 12.14 -2.07 -11.17
N GLY A 120 10.99 -2.71 -11.40
CA GLY A 120 10.30 -3.55 -10.41
C GLY A 120 10.14 -4.97 -10.92
N GLU A 121 10.47 -5.93 -10.05
CA GLU A 121 10.30 -7.36 -10.31
C GLU A 121 9.56 -8.02 -9.15
N VAL A 122 8.71 -8.99 -9.45
CA VAL A 122 8.06 -9.85 -8.48
C VAL A 122 8.14 -11.30 -8.94
N ARG A 123 8.49 -12.17 -8.02
CA ARG A 123 8.37 -13.62 -8.19
C ARG A 123 7.56 -14.15 -7.02
N ARG A 124 6.57 -14.98 -7.30
CA ARG A 124 5.76 -15.66 -6.29
C ARG A 124 5.60 -17.13 -6.69
N CYS A 125 5.80 -18.02 -5.73
CA CYS A 125 5.61 -19.46 -5.87
C CYS A 125 4.75 -19.94 -4.71
N SER A 126 3.73 -20.74 -5.00
CA SER A 126 2.93 -21.44 -4.00
C SER A 126 3.24 -22.93 -4.06
N THR A 127 3.35 -23.56 -2.91
CA THR A 127 3.55 -25.00 -2.76
C THR A 127 2.55 -25.54 -1.76
N THR A 128 1.81 -26.56 -2.13
CA THR A 128 0.91 -27.29 -1.23
C THR A 128 1.58 -28.58 -0.81
N GLY A 129 1.79 -28.76 0.48
CA GLY A 129 2.36 -29.98 1.07
C GLY A 129 1.35 -31.13 1.15
N PRO A 130 1.80 -32.32 1.58
CA PRO A 130 0.93 -33.51 1.69
C PRO A 130 -0.23 -33.32 2.68
N ASP A 131 -0.05 -32.48 3.69
CA ASP A 131 -1.09 -32.15 4.70
C ASP A 131 -2.03 -31.02 4.25
N ALA A 132 -2.09 -30.73 2.95
CA ALA A 132 -2.83 -29.60 2.36
C ALA A 132 -2.41 -28.21 2.92
N ILE A 133 -1.28 -28.14 3.61
CA ILE A 133 -0.71 -26.88 4.10
C ILE A 133 -0.04 -26.17 2.94
N MET A 134 -0.50 -24.97 2.64
CA MET A 134 0.06 -24.13 1.60
C MET A 134 1.15 -23.22 2.17
N SER A 135 2.27 -23.12 1.46
CA SER A 135 3.31 -22.14 1.72
C SER A 135 3.54 -21.26 0.50
N ILE A 136 3.89 -20.02 0.74
CA ILE A 136 4.23 -19.03 -0.28
C ILE A 136 5.69 -18.63 -0.11
N GLU A 137 6.41 -18.60 -1.23
CA GLU A 137 7.69 -17.94 -1.36
C GLU A 137 7.56 -16.78 -2.33
N GLU A 138 7.96 -15.59 -1.92
CA GLU A 138 7.92 -14.41 -2.77
C GLU A 138 9.18 -13.57 -2.65
N ALA A 139 9.55 -12.97 -3.77
CA ALA A 139 10.63 -12.00 -3.85
C ALA A 139 10.15 -10.77 -4.62
N TRP A 140 10.42 -9.60 -4.05
CA TRP A 140 10.11 -8.30 -4.61
C TRP A 140 11.37 -7.47 -4.71
N SER A 141 11.52 -6.70 -5.79
CA SER A 141 12.57 -5.71 -5.91
C SER A 141 12.08 -4.47 -6.64
N PHE A 142 12.53 -3.32 -6.19
CA PHE A 142 12.38 -2.02 -6.85
C PHE A 142 13.74 -1.33 -6.84
N GLU A 143 14.27 -1.00 -8.02
CA GLU A 143 15.55 -0.31 -8.19
C GLU A 143 15.34 1.01 -8.92
N CYS A 144 15.71 2.12 -8.27
CA CYS A 144 15.62 3.47 -8.84
C CYS A 144 16.95 3.91 -9.44
N ARG A 145 16.90 4.88 -10.33
CA ARG A 145 18.10 5.44 -10.99
C ARG A 145 19.05 6.15 -10.04
N ASP A 146 18.55 6.66 -8.91
CA ASP A 146 19.33 7.36 -7.88
C ASP A 146 20.04 6.40 -6.90
N GLY A 147 19.97 5.09 -7.13
CA GLY A 147 20.53 4.06 -6.27
C GLY A 147 19.62 3.63 -5.13
N THR A 148 18.42 4.19 -5.00
CA THR A 148 17.43 3.72 -4.03
C THR A 148 16.98 2.31 -4.41
N ARG A 149 16.98 1.42 -3.43
CA ARG A 149 16.55 0.02 -3.59
C ARG A 149 15.64 -0.39 -2.45
N LEU A 150 14.57 -1.07 -2.83
CA LEU A 150 13.62 -1.72 -1.93
C LEU A 150 13.53 -3.20 -2.33
N SER A 151 13.74 -4.12 -1.41
CA SER A 151 13.58 -5.54 -1.68
C SER A 151 13.01 -6.30 -0.50
N LEU A 152 12.24 -7.34 -0.79
CA LEU A 152 11.71 -8.31 0.14
C LEU A 152 11.94 -9.70 -0.42
N ALA A 153 12.46 -10.61 0.41
CA ALA A 153 12.36 -12.06 0.22
C ALA A 153 11.64 -12.63 1.43
N LEU A 154 10.52 -13.30 1.21
CA LEU A 154 9.64 -13.79 2.26
C LEU A 154 9.18 -15.20 1.91
N ARG A 155 9.25 -16.10 2.90
CA ARG A 155 8.62 -17.40 2.86
C ARG A 155 7.77 -17.60 4.10
N TYR A 156 6.54 -18.06 3.92
CA TYR A 156 5.58 -18.23 5.02
C TYR A 156 4.59 -19.35 4.75
N VAL A 157 3.99 -19.83 5.84
CA VAL A 157 2.87 -20.77 5.80
C VAL A 157 1.57 -19.96 5.79
N CYS A 158 0.68 -20.27 4.83
CA CYS A 158 -0.61 -19.62 4.74
C CYS A 158 -1.52 -19.98 5.92
N GLY A 159 -2.29 -19.01 6.37
CA GLY A 159 -3.43 -19.21 7.24
C GLY A 159 -4.75 -19.14 6.49
N ALA A 160 -5.84 -19.03 7.24
CA ALA A 160 -7.15 -18.78 6.68
C ALA A 160 -7.33 -17.26 6.51
N PRO A 161 -7.47 -16.74 5.29
CA PRO A 161 -7.69 -15.31 5.10
C PRO A 161 -9.08 -14.91 5.57
N ALA A 162 -9.17 -13.82 6.33
CA ALA A 162 -10.42 -13.19 6.69
C ALA A 162 -10.90 -12.28 5.55
N TYR A 163 -12.20 -12.33 5.22
CA TYR A 163 -12.80 -11.40 4.28
C TYR A 163 -12.92 -10.01 4.92
N GLY A 164 -12.52 -8.99 4.15
CA GLY A 164 -12.66 -7.59 4.53
C GLY A 164 -13.21 -6.74 3.40
N ARG A 165 -14.00 -5.73 3.77
CA ARG A 165 -14.45 -4.67 2.89
C ARG A 165 -14.21 -3.33 3.57
N ARG A 166 -13.60 -2.39 2.85
CA ARG A 166 -13.26 -1.07 3.39
C ARG A 166 -13.39 0.00 2.32
N ASP A 167 -13.93 1.14 2.74
CA ASP A 167 -13.99 2.37 1.95
C ASP A 167 -13.17 3.43 2.66
N PHE A 168 -12.24 4.08 1.97
CA PHE A 168 -11.44 5.14 2.57
C PHE A 168 -10.90 6.14 1.55
N LYS A 169 -10.66 7.35 2.02
CA LYS A 169 -9.96 8.39 1.27
C LYS A 169 -8.46 8.23 1.47
N ILE A 170 -7.70 8.14 0.38
CA ILE A 170 -6.24 8.17 0.42
C ILE A 170 -5.76 9.52 -0.06
N TYR A 171 -5.05 10.23 0.80
CA TYR A 171 -4.54 11.57 0.54
C TYR A 171 -3.13 11.53 -0.05
N SER A 172 -2.78 12.59 -0.80
CA SER A 172 -1.46 12.81 -1.36
C SER A 172 -0.57 13.61 -0.39
N GLY A 173 0.63 13.11 -0.10
CA GLY A 173 1.64 13.86 0.63
C GLY A 173 2.23 15.03 -0.17
N ALA A 174 2.27 14.96 -1.49
CA ALA A 174 2.75 16.03 -2.35
C ALA A 174 1.67 17.08 -2.69
N ARG A 175 0.40 16.68 -2.65
CA ARG A 175 -0.79 17.53 -2.91
C ARG A 175 -1.82 17.27 -1.83
N PRO A 176 -1.68 17.84 -0.62
CA PRO A 176 -2.41 17.42 0.57
C PRO A 176 -3.92 17.66 0.53
N GLU A 177 -4.42 18.48 -0.41
CA GLU A 177 -5.85 18.65 -0.66
C GLU A 177 -6.41 17.61 -1.64
N PHE A 178 -5.54 16.91 -2.36
CA PHE A 178 -5.95 15.87 -3.30
C PHE A 178 -6.09 14.52 -2.60
N TYR A 179 -7.19 13.82 -2.85
CA TYR A 179 -7.39 12.44 -2.45
C TYR A 179 -8.13 11.64 -3.53
N ARG A 180 -8.01 10.33 -3.43
CA ARG A 180 -8.86 9.38 -4.14
C ARG A 180 -9.65 8.55 -3.14
N ILE A 181 -10.85 8.13 -3.54
CA ILE A 181 -11.67 7.22 -2.76
C ILE A 181 -11.38 5.80 -3.26
N TYR A 182 -11.08 4.91 -2.33
CA TYR A 182 -10.84 3.50 -2.61
C TYR A 182 -11.91 2.67 -1.94
N ARG A 183 -12.57 1.82 -2.73
CA ARG A 183 -13.47 0.77 -2.24
C ARG A 183 -12.77 -0.55 -2.47
N ILE A 184 -12.45 -1.24 -1.39
CA ILE A 184 -11.60 -2.42 -1.42
C ILE A 184 -12.35 -3.59 -0.79
N GLU A 185 -12.37 -4.71 -1.53
CA GLU A 185 -12.73 -6.03 -1.02
C GLU A 185 -11.49 -6.93 -1.10
N HIS A 186 -11.19 -7.68 -0.06
CA HIS A 186 -9.97 -8.48 0.01
C HIS A 186 -10.12 -9.68 0.95
N GLY A 187 -9.26 -10.68 0.74
CA GLY A 187 -8.92 -11.66 1.75
C GLY A 187 -7.63 -11.23 2.45
N GLU A 188 -7.60 -11.13 3.77
CA GLU A 188 -6.42 -10.74 4.53
C GLU A 188 -5.97 -11.88 5.44
N ASP A 189 -4.74 -12.34 5.27
CA ASP A 189 -4.08 -13.33 6.11
C ASP A 189 -2.94 -12.66 6.88
N ILE A 190 -3.03 -12.59 8.20
CA ILE A 190 -1.97 -12.05 9.08
C ILE A 190 -0.86 -13.08 9.20
N VAL A 191 0.18 -12.94 8.42
CA VAL A 191 1.35 -13.84 8.39
C VAL A 191 2.20 -13.66 9.64
N MET A 192 2.43 -12.40 10.05
CA MET A 192 3.17 -12.05 11.25
C MET A 192 2.54 -10.83 11.90
N SER A 193 2.44 -10.85 13.21
CA SER A 193 2.02 -9.70 14.01
C SER A 193 2.63 -9.80 15.41
N ARG A 194 3.51 -8.84 15.74
CA ARG A 194 4.09 -8.76 17.10
C ARG A 194 3.02 -8.53 18.16
N PRO A 195 2.05 -7.61 17.98
CA PRO A 195 0.99 -7.39 18.97
C PRO A 195 0.14 -8.62 19.25
N LEU A 196 -0.13 -9.45 18.23
CA LEU A 196 -0.95 -10.66 18.38
C LEU A 196 -0.12 -11.91 18.70
N GLY A 197 1.21 -11.82 18.72
CA GLY A 197 2.07 -13.00 18.93
C GLY A 197 1.99 -14.01 17.79
N ILE A 198 1.63 -13.59 16.58
CA ILE A 198 1.56 -14.45 15.40
C ILE A 198 2.89 -14.37 14.65
N ASP A 199 3.46 -15.53 14.31
CA ASP A 199 4.58 -15.62 13.38
C ASP A 199 4.52 -16.96 12.62
N ARG A 200 4.21 -16.87 11.33
CA ARG A 200 4.18 -17.98 10.39
C ARG A 200 5.26 -17.84 9.29
N THR A 201 6.21 -16.91 9.51
CA THR A 201 7.34 -16.75 8.61
C THR A 201 8.31 -17.91 8.74
N GLN A 202 8.80 -18.42 7.61
CA GLN A 202 9.88 -19.41 7.54
C GLN A 202 11.22 -18.74 7.23
N SER A 203 11.19 -17.68 6.43
CA SER A 203 12.32 -16.81 6.18
C SER A 203 11.86 -15.41 5.81
N LEU A 204 12.64 -14.40 6.20
CA LEU A 204 12.37 -13.00 5.93
C LEU A 204 13.68 -12.26 5.74
N ALA A 205 13.83 -11.58 4.60
CA ALA A 205 14.87 -10.60 4.36
C ALA A 205 14.24 -9.37 3.72
N PHE A 206 14.36 -8.24 4.39
CA PHE A 206 13.90 -6.94 3.92
C PHE A 206 15.08 -5.98 3.85
N LYS A 207 15.20 -5.21 2.75
CA LYS A 207 16.19 -4.15 2.59
C LYS A 207 15.55 -2.94 1.97
N ALA A 208 15.83 -1.78 2.55
CA ALA A 208 15.42 -0.48 2.05
C ALA A 208 16.61 0.49 2.22
N ILE A 209 17.27 0.81 1.11
CA ILE A 209 18.51 1.60 1.11
C ILE A 209 18.46 2.71 0.07
N GLY A 210 19.36 3.67 0.20
CA GLY A 210 19.51 4.79 -0.74
C GLY A 210 18.79 6.05 -0.29
N PRO A 211 18.93 7.15 -1.06
CA PRO A 211 18.53 8.50 -0.63
C PRO A 211 17.07 8.63 -0.20
N GLN A 212 16.18 7.87 -0.85
CA GLN A 212 14.74 7.95 -0.57
C GLN A 212 14.31 7.17 0.67
N LEU A 213 15.10 6.22 1.16
CA LEU A 213 14.66 5.25 2.16
C LEU A 213 15.53 5.22 3.43
N SER A 214 16.83 5.53 3.35
CA SER A 214 17.78 5.30 4.46
C SER A 214 17.46 6.04 5.76
N ARG A 215 16.73 7.17 5.70
CA ARG A 215 16.29 7.89 6.91
C ARG A 215 15.03 7.30 7.54
N LEU A 216 14.19 6.62 6.73
CA LEU A 216 12.99 5.95 7.21
C LEU A 216 13.28 4.56 7.75
N PHE A 217 14.25 3.87 7.13
CA PHE A 217 14.59 2.48 7.45
C PHE A 217 16.03 2.42 7.96
N ASP A 218 16.23 2.89 9.17
CA ASP A 218 17.48 2.81 9.92
C ASP A 218 17.48 1.63 10.92
N ASP A 219 18.54 1.51 11.71
CA ASP A 219 18.68 0.43 12.70
C ASP A 219 17.62 0.45 13.81
N SER A 220 16.91 1.55 14.00
CA SER A 220 15.82 1.66 14.98
C SER A 220 14.46 1.21 14.43
N THR A 221 14.36 0.98 13.13
CA THR A 221 13.14 0.55 12.46
C THR A 221 12.73 -0.85 12.90
N GLN A 222 11.47 -1.01 13.24
CA GLN A 222 10.91 -2.28 13.66
C GLN A 222 9.81 -2.72 12.71
N LEU A 223 9.89 -3.95 12.21
CA LEU A 223 8.77 -4.60 11.54
C LEU A 223 7.76 -5.03 12.60
N ILE A 224 6.53 -4.54 12.48
CA ILE A 224 5.43 -4.79 13.42
C ILE A 224 4.57 -5.96 12.94
N SER A 225 4.24 -5.99 11.65
CA SER A 225 3.39 -7.03 11.09
C SER A 225 3.58 -7.21 9.59
N ILE A 226 3.17 -8.38 9.11
CA ILE A 226 3.07 -8.75 7.70
C ILE A 226 1.66 -9.30 7.47
N ALA A 227 0.94 -8.74 6.49
CA ALA A 227 -0.32 -9.29 6.02
C ALA A 227 -0.20 -9.68 4.54
N ALA A 228 -0.64 -10.87 4.20
CA ALA A 228 -0.79 -11.31 2.81
C ALA A 228 -2.24 -11.12 2.37
N LEU A 229 -2.44 -10.48 1.23
CA LEU A 229 -3.73 -10.32 0.60
C LEU A 229 -3.70 -11.09 -0.73
N PRO A 230 -4.05 -12.39 -0.71
CA PRO A 230 -3.94 -13.27 -1.88
C PRO A 230 -4.87 -12.84 -3.01
N TRP A 231 -5.89 -12.10 -2.70
CA TRP A 231 -6.73 -11.43 -3.68
C TRP A 231 -7.24 -10.11 -3.10
N THR A 232 -7.34 -9.11 -3.97
CA THR A 232 -7.92 -7.80 -3.66
C THR A 232 -8.64 -7.30 -4.91
N ARG A 233 -9.90 -6.92 -4.77
CA ARG A 233 -10.62 -6.11 -5.76
C ARG A 233 -10.67 -4.69 -5.25
N ARG A 234 -10.23 -3.75 -6.06
CA ARG A 234 -10.18 -2.35 -5.71
C ARG A 234 -10.83 -1.49 -6.79
N GLU A 235 -11.77 -0.67 -6.38
CA GLU A 235 -12.32 0.41 -7.20
C GLU A 235 -11.69 1.73 -6.78
N VAL A 236 -11.32 2.54 -7.77
CA VAL A 236 -10.75 3.87 -7.58
C VAL A 236 -11.74 4.91 -8.06
N TRP A 237 -12.10 5.83 -7.19
CA TRP A 237 -13.07 6.87 -7.45
C TRP A 237 -12.46 8.25 -7.24
N LEU A 238 -12.93 9.24 -8.00
CA LEU A 238 -12.59 10.65 -7.84
C LEU A 238 -13.83 11.39 -7.35
N ASP A 239 -13.65 12.21 -6.31
CA ASP A 239 -14.67 13.16 -5.86
C ASP A 239 -14.64 14.40 -6.76
N GLN A 240 -15.73 14.66 -7.46
CA GLN A 240 -15.87 15.81 -8.36
C GLN A 240 -16.29 17.10 -7.61
N GLY A 241 -16.68 16.99 -6.34
CA GLY A 241 -17.14 18.13 -5.51
C GLY A 241 -15.99 18.96 -4.91
N THR A 242 -14.78 18.41 -4.85
CA THR A 242 -13.58 19.15 -4.42
C THR A 242 -12.88 19.67 -5.66
N GLY A 243 -13.20 20.89 -6.10
CA GLY A 243 -12.72 21.53 -7.32
C GLY A 243 -11.19 21.57 -7.46
N GLY A 244 -10.61 20.47 -7.87
CA GLY A 244 -9.25 20.35 -8.32
C GLY A 244 -9.25 19.86 -9.75
N SER A 245 -9.01 20.75 -10.72
CA SER A 245 -8.66 20.39 -12.08
C SER A 245 -7.35 19.59 -12.06
N ALA A 246 -7.46 18.28 -11.85
CA ALA A 246 -6.36 17.39 -12.13
C ALA A 246 -6.40 17.11 -13.63
N GLY A 247 -5.39 17.59 -14.34
CA GLY A 247 -5.18 17.29 -15.75
C GLY A 247 -5.33 15.79 -16.02
N ALA A 248 -6.02 15.48 -17.08
CA ALA A 248 -6.21 14.17 -17.66
C ALA A 248 -4.89 13.54 -18.09
#